data_490d137d92db853349749063bf1be06f
#
_entry.id   490d137d92db853349749063bf1be06f
#
_cell.length_a   1.000
_cell.length_b   1.000
_cell.length_c   1.000
_cell.angle_alpha   90.00
_cell.angle_beta   90.00
_cell.angle_gamma   90.00
#
_symmetry.space_group_name_H-M   'P 1'
#
loop_
_entity.id
_entity.type
_entity.pdbx_description
1 polymer ?
#
loop_
_entity_poly.entity_id
_entity_poly.type
_entity_poly.pdbx_seq_one_letter_code
_entity_poly.pdbx_strand_id
1 'polypeptide(L)'
;RPMLVEAQANAEKKGISNVIFQQTEEFLSATEPRFDLLHSSIVFQHIEPKIGLEILKQMLDRLNPGGIGVLQFTYKNPSSTIERLRFAAYRDLPFVYRVRNLVKGQKNEPLMPMYVYDLTEVLSLIRTNNCDECLMSFSDHGFYGATIYFQKKSTSV
;
A
#
# COMPACT_ATOMS: atom_id res chain seq x y z
N ARG A 1 -9.86 -11.82 -7.21
CA ARG A 1 -11.21 -11.88 -7.84
C ARG A 1 -12.37 -11.96 -6.84
N PRO A 2 -12.41 -12.86 -5.82
CA PRO A 2 -13.54 -12.92 -4.89
C PRO A 2 -13.78 -11.60 -4.15
N MET A 3 -12.73 -10.92 -3.70
CA MET A 3 -12.82 -9.65 -2.97
C MET A 3 -13.43 -8.52 -3.81
N LEU A 4 -13.10 -8.42 -5.11
CA LEU A 4 -13.68 -7.40 -5.98
C LEU A 4 -15.16 -7.65 -6.24
N VAL A 5 -15.58 -8.90 -6.38
CA VAL A 5 -16.99 -9.28 -6.53
C VAL A 5 -17.78 -8.88 -5.26
N GLU A 6 -17.21 -9.14 -4.08
CA GLU A 6 -17.83 -8.74 -2.82
C GLU A 6 -17.86 -7.21 -2.65
N ALA A 7 -16.80 -6.51 -3.03
CA ALA A 7 -16.75 -5.06 -3.01
C ALA A 7 -17.81 -4.45 -3.94
N GLN A 8 -17.97 -4.99 -5.15
CA GLN A 8 -19.01 -4.59 -6.10
C GLN A 8 -20.42 -4.80 -5.53
N ALA A 9 -20.71 -5.99 -4.99
CA ALA A 9 -21.99 -6.29 -4.38
C ALA A 9 -22.31 -5.37 -3.18
N ASN A 10 -21.29 -5.03 -2.38
CA ASN A 10 -21.46 -4.09 -1.26
C ASN A 10 -21.72 -2.66 -1.73
N ALA A 11 -21.11 -2.21 -2.82
CA ALA A 11 -21.39 -0.90 -3.43
C ALA A 11 -22.82 -0.83 -3.95
N GLU A 12 -23.25 -1.83 -4.71
CA GLU A 12 -24.60 -1.94 -5.24
C GLU A 12 -25.67 -1.94 -4.12
N LYS A 13 -25.46 -2.74 -3.06
CA LYS A 13 -26.33 -2.78 -1.89
C LYS A 13 -26.47 -1.42 -1.20
N LYS A 14 -25.43 -0.58 -1.27
CA LYS A 14 -25.42 0.78 -0.70
C LYS A 14 -25.86 1.86 -1.69
N GLY A 15 -26.25 1.50 -2.92
CA GLY A 15 -26.62 2.45 -3.97
C GLY A 15 -25.46 3.30 -4.48
N ILE A 16 -24.20 2.82 -4.34
CA ILE A 16 -23.00 3.51 -4.81
C ILE A 16 -22.73 3.06 -6.24
N SER A 17 -22.84 3.97 -7.21
CA SER A 17 -22.67 3.68 -8.63
C SER A 17 -21.44 4.37 -9.26
N ASN A 18 -20.78 5.27 -8.54
CA ASN A 18 -19.66 6.08 -9.03
C ASN A 18 -18.28 5.54 -8.63
N VAL A 19 -18.17 4.21 -8.48
CA VAL A 19 -16.91 3.53 -8.14
C VAL A 19 -16.55 2.52 -9.23
N ILE A 20 -15.26 2.39 -9.49
CA ILE A 20 -14.68 1.40 -10.39
C ILE A 20 -13.74 0.52 -9.58
N PHE A 21 -13.94 -0.80 -9.63
CA PHE A 21 -13.08 -1.79 -9.01
C PHE A 21 -12.20 -2.42 -10.08
N GLN A 22 -10.88 -2.36 -9.89
CA GLN A 22 -9.91 -2.91 -10.84
C GLN A 22 -8.92 -3.86 -10.15
N GLN A 23 -8.42 -4.84 -10.89
CA GLN A 23 -7.28 -5.63 -10.47
C GLN A 23 -5.98 -4.85 -10.70
N THR A 24 -4.94 -5.20 -9.94
CA THR A 24 -3.63 -4.53 -10.05
C THR A 24 -3.06 -4.61 -11.45
N GLU A 25 -3.20 -5.75 -12.13
CA GLU A 25 -2.72 -5.97 -13.50
C GLU A 25 -3.44 -5.07 -14.50
N GLU A 26 -4.74 -4.90 -14.34
CA GLU A 26 -5.55 -3.99 -15.17
C GLU A 26 -5.14 -2.53 -14.92
N PHE A 27 -4.92 -2.18 -13.66
CA PHE A 27 -4.44 -0.85 -13.30
C PHE A 27 -3.05 -0.56 -13.89
N LEU A 28 -2.10 -1.49 -13.79
CA LEU A 28 -0.73 -1.31 -14.27
C LEU A 28 -0.65 -1.23 -15.80
N SER A 29 -1.56 -1.87 -16.53
CA SER A 29 -1.61 -1.85 -18.00
C SER A 29 -2.35 -0.63 -18.56
N ALA A 30 -3.14 0.08 -17.75
CA ALA A 30 -3.94 1.21 -18.18
C ALA A 30 -3.14 2.53 -18.13
N THR A 31 -3.39 3.41 -19.10
CA THR A 31 -2.87 4.80 -19.09
C THR A 31 -3.93 5.80 -18.65
N GLU A 32 -5.19 5.40 -18.64
CA GLU A 32 -6.36 6.19 -18.24
C GLU A 32 -7.27 5.36 -17.31
N PRO A 33 -8.11 5.96 -16.50
CA PRO A 33 -8.27 7.41 -16.31
C PRO A 33 -7.13 8.04 -15.51
N ARG A 34 -7.03 9.38 -15.57
CA ARG A 34 -6.17 10.18 -14.71
C ARG A 34 -6.92 10.57 -13.43
N PHE A 35 -6.18 10.97 -12.40
CA PHE A 35 -6.72 11.20 -11.06
C PHE A 35 -6.33 12.57 -10.52
N ASP A 36 -7.22 13.19 -9.75
CA ASP A 36 -6.94 14.42 -8.99
C ASP A 36 -6.53 14.12 -7.55
N LEU A 37 -6.85 12.92 -7.06
CA LEU A 37 -6.47 12.45 -5.72
C LEU A 37 -5.99 11.00 -5.77
N LEU A 38 -4.82 10.77 -5.20
CA LEU A 38 -4.30 9.43 -4.88
C LEU A 38 -4.32 9.25 -3.37
N HIS A 39 -4.97 8.20 -2.90
CA HIS A 39 -4.99 7.87 -1.48
C HIS A 39 -4.67 6.39 -1.24
N SER A 40 -3.72 6.14 -0.34
CA SER A 40 -3.43 4.78 0.13
C SER A 40 -2.96 4.82 1.58
N SER A 41 -3.67 4.09 2.45
CA SER A 41 -3.33 3.94 3.86
C SER A 41 -3.29 2.46 4.23
N ILE A 42 -2.22 2.02 4.89
CA ILE A 42 -2.04 0.63 5.39
C ILE A 42 -2.02 -0.44 4.27
N VAL A 43 -1.89 -0.05 3.00
CA VAL A 43 -1.90 -0.97 1.85
C VAL A 43 -0.49 -1.37 1.42
N PHE A 44 0.39 -0.40 1.19
CA PHE A 44 1.75 -0.68 0.69
C PHE A 44 2.54 -1.62 1.58
N GLN A 45 2.34 -1.59 2.90
CA GLN A 45 3.00 -2.51 3.82
C GLN A 45 2.73 -4.00 3.55
N HIS A 46 1.71 -4.33 2.77
CA HIS A 46 1.36 -5.70 2.39
C HIS A 46 1.78 -6.06 0.96
N ILE A 47 2.41 -5.12 0.26
CA ILE A 47 2.89 -5.29 -1.12
C ILE A 47 4.42 -5.34 -1.10
N GLU A 48 5.00 -6.30 -1.79
CA GLU A 48 6.46 -6.38 -1.94
C GLU A 48 7.02 -5.07 -2.53
N PRO A 49 8.10 -4.48 -1.98
CA PRO A 49 8.58 -3.16 -2.36
C PRO A 49 8.80 -2.97 -3.86
N LYS A 50 9.37 -3.97 -4.54
CA LYS A 50 9.57 -3.92 -6.00
C LYS A 50 8.26 -3.69 -6.77
N ILE A 51 7.21 -4.44 -6.39
CA ILE A 51 5.87 -4.31 -7.01
C ILE A 51 5.21 -3.00 -6.58
N GLY A 52 5.34 -2.65 -5.29
CA GLY A 52 4.76 -1.42 -4.76
C GLY A 52 5.35 -0.14 -5.37
N LEU A 53 6.65 -0.12 -5.67
CA LEU A 53 7.29 1.02 -6.35
C LEU A 53 6.83 1.13 -7.81
N GLU A 54 6.57 0.01 -8.49
CA GLU A 54 5.98 0.03 -9.83
C GLU A 54 4.54 0.57 -9.81
N ILE A 55 3.74 0.13 -8.84
CA ILE A 55 2.38 0.67 -8.62
C ILE A 55 2.45 2.18 -8.33
N LEU A 56 3.35 2.60 -7.44
CA LEU A 56 3.55 4.01 -7.12
C LEU A 56 3.88 4.83 -8.36
N LYS A 57 4.79 4.35 -9.21
CA LYS A 57 5.15 5.01 -10.45
C LYS A 57 3.93 5.20 -11.35
N GLN A 58 3.15 4.15 -11.59
CA GLN A 58 1.92 4.22 -12.40
C GLN A 58 0.88 5.18 -11.79
N MET A 59 0.76 5.21 -10.47
CA MET A 59 -0.11 6.18 -9.79
C MET A 59 0.34 7.61 -10.04
N LEU A 60 1.65 7.90 -9.92
CA LEU A 60 2.22 9.23 -10.13
C LEU A 60 2.13 9.69 -11.59
N ASP A 61 2.36 8.78 -12.55
CA ASP A 61 2.23 9.07 -13.98
C ASP A 61 0.79 9.51 -14.32
N ARG A 62 -0.20 8.92 -13.66
CA ARG A 62 -1.63 9.20 -13.87
C ARG A 62 -2.21 10.28 -12.96
N LEU A 63 -1.43 10.84 -12.07
CA LEU A 63 -1.85 12.01 -11.28
C LEU A 63 -1.87 13.25 -12.16
N ASN A 64 -3.00 13.98 -12.16
CA ASN A 64 -3.14 15.22 -12.90
C ASN A 64 -2.20 16.31 -12.37
N PRO A 65 -1.77 17.26 -13.21
CA PRO A 65 -1.16 18.50 -12.73
C PRO A 65 -2.08 19.19 -11.71
N GLY A 66 -1.53 19.59 -10.56
CA GLY A 66 -2.30 20.11 -9.43
C GLY A 66 -2.95 19.04 -8.55
N GLY A 67 -2.93 17.78 -8.96
CA GLY A 67 -3.47 16.66 -8.19
C GLY A 67 -2.66 16.37 -6.91
N ILE A 68 -3.32 15.77 -5.93
CA ILE A 68 -2.78 15.55 -4.59
C ILE A 68 -2.57 14.04 -4.35
N GLY A 69 -1.46 13.69 -3.70
CA GLY A 69 -1.20 12.35 -3.18
C GLY A 69 -1.15 12.33 -1.65
N VAL A 70 -1.78 11.30 -1.06
CA VAL A 70 -1.73 10.99 0.38
C VAL A 70 -1.44 9.51 0.51
N LEU A 71 -0.17 9.17 0.68
CA LEU A 71 0.29 7.78 0.64
C LEU A 71 1.07 7.41 1.90
N GLN A 72 0.73 6.28 2.51
CA GLN A 72 1.41 5.78 3.70
C GLN A 72 2.32 4.60 3.34
N PHE A 73 3.57 4.68 3.83
CA PHE A 73 4.58 3.63 3.71
C PHE A 73 5.11 3.24 5.08
N THR A 74 5.35 1.96 5.29
CA THR A 74 6.11 1.47 6.44
C THR A 74 7.59 1.52 6.09
N TYR A 75 8.40 2.19 6.90
CA TYR A 75 9.83 2.38 6.62
C TYR A 75 10.76 1.70 7.62
N LYS A 76 10.23 1.22 8.76
CA LYS A 76 11.03 0.49 9.74
C LYS A 76 10.19 -0.50 10.54
N ASN A 77 10.76 -1.68 10.71
CA ASN A 77 10.24 -2.68 11.63
C ASN A 77 11.02 -2.58 12.96
N PRO A 78 10.40 -2.13 14.07
CA PRO A 78 11.06 -2.00 15.36
C PRO A 78 11.24 -3.35 16.08
N SER A 79 10.65 -4.43 15.56
CA SER A 79 10.72 -5.75 16.20
C SER A 79 12.15 -6.23 16.42
N SER A 80 12.38 -6.88 17.54
CA SER A 80 13.67 -7.47 17.88
C SER A 80 14.10 -8.53 16.86
N THR A 81 15.38 -8.83 16.78
CA THR A 81 15.91 -9.87 15.90
C THR A 81 15.24 -11.23 16.16
N ILE A 82 14.95 -11.54 17.42
CA ILE A 82 14.29 -12.81 17.81
C ILE A 82 12.85 -12.86 17.27
N GLU A 83 12.11 -11.76 17.36
CA GLU A 83 10.74 -11.68 16.81
C GLU A 83 10.74 -11.79 15.30
N ARG A 84 11.70 -11.15 14.62
CA ARG A 84 11.88 -11.24 13.16
C ARG A 84 12.19 -12.67 12.71
N LEU A 85 13.09 -13.38 13.43
CA LEU A 85 13.40 -14.79 13.16
C LEU A 85 12.19 -15.69 13.40
N ARG A 86 11.44 -15.44 14.48
CA ARG A 86 10.20 -16.19 14.78
C ARG A 86 9.14 -15.95 13.70
N PHE A 87 8.99 -14.73 13.22
CA PHE A 87 8.07 -14.42 12.13
C PHE A 87 8.48 -15.09 10.82
N ALA A 88 9.78 -15.07 10.49
CA ALA A 88 10.31 -15.78 9.33
C ALA A 88 10.03 -17.30 9.42
N ALA A 89 10.26 -17.91 10.59
CA ALA A 89 9.95 -19.32 10.81
C ALA A 89 8.45 -19.62 10.61
N TYR A 90 7.56 -18.76 11.04
CA TYR A 90 6.10 -18.93 10.82
C TYR A 90 5.71 -18.77 9.36
N ARG A 91 6.37 -17.88 8.62
CA ARG A 91 6.15 -17.68 7.19
C ARG A 91 6.62 -18.89 6.38
N ASP A 92 7.82 -19.38 6.67
CA ASP A 92 8.48 -20.42 5.89
C ASP A 92 8.05 -21.83 6.31
N LEU A 93 7.51 -22.00 7.53
CA LEU A 93 7.01 -23.24 8.10
C LEU A 93 5.54 -23.10 8.53
N PRO A 94 4.59 -23.08 7.59
CA PRO A 94 3.17 -22.83 7.89
C PRO A 94 2.55 -23.85 8.87
N PHE A 95 3.12 -25.05 8.98
CA PHE A 95 2.71 -26.04 9.97
C PHE A 95 2.96 -25.55 11.40
N VAL A 96 4.12 -24.94 11.68
CA VAL A 96 4.45 -24.40 13.00
C VAL A 96 3.47 -23.29 13.40
N TYR A 97 3.10 -22.45 12.45
CA TYR A 97 2.11 -21.40 12.67
C TYR A 97 0.71 -21.98 12.99
N ARG A 98 0.28 -23.01 12.26
CA ARG A 98 -1.00 -23.70 12.49
C ARG A 98 -1.06 -24.35 13.87
N VAL A 99 -0.01 -25.06 14.28
CA VAL A 99 0.08 -25.68 15.61
C VAL A 99 0.01 -24.63 16.71
N ARG A 100 0.74 -23.52 16.56
CA ARG A 100 0.67 -22.38 17.50
C ARG A 100 -0.75 -21.84 17.64
N ASN A 101 -1.43 -21.61 16.52
CA ASN A 101 -2.79 -21.06 16.52
C ASN A 101 -3.79 -22.05 17.16
N LEU A 102 -3.64 -23.35 16.90
CA LEU A 102 -4.43 -24.38 17.56
C LEU A 102 -4.25 -24.36 19.09
N VAL A 103 -2.99 -24.31 19.56
CA VAL A 103 -2.67 -24.25 20.99
C VAL A 103 -3.20 -22.98 21.65
N LYS A 104 -3.23 -21.84 20.92
CA LYS A 104 -3.73 -20.56 21.43
C LYS A 104 -5.23 -20.34 21.21
N GLY A 105 -5.95 -21.30 20.64
CA GLY A 105 -7.38 -21.17 20.32
C GLY A 105 -7.67 -20.03 19.32
N GLN A 106 -6.67 -19.63 18.53
CA GLN A 106 -6.82 -18.58 17.52
C GLN A 106 -7.30 -19.14 16.19
N LYS A 107 -8.10 -18.34 15.47
CA LYS A 107 -8.52 -18.70 14.10
C LYS A 107 -7.28 -18.90 13.21
N ASN A 108 -7.34 -19.87 12.33
CA ASN A 108 -6.26 -20.20 11.40
C ASN A 108 -6.26 -19.22 10.21
N GLU A 109 -6.05 -17.95 10.51
CA GLU A 109 -5.93 -16.89 9.49
C GLU A 109 -4.54 -16.95 8.84
N PRO A 110 -4.45 -16.68 7.53
CA PRO A 110 -3.14 -16.66 6.87
C PRO A 110 -2.27 -15.54 7.45
N LEU A 111 -0.98 -15.83 7.60
CA LEU A 111 -0.01 -14.82 8.03
C LEU A 111 0.11 -13.76 6.94
N MET A 112 -0.26 -12.53 7.26
CA MET A 112 -0.16 -11.41 6.32
C MET A 112 1.28 -10.86 6.36
N PRO A 113 2.04 -10.91 5.26
CA PRO A 113 3.39 -10.38 5.22
C PRO A 113 3.35 -8.85 5.39
N MET A 114 4.37 -8.32 6.06
CA MET A 114 4.57 -6.88 6.19
C MET A 114 5.96 -6.52 5.68
N TYR A 115 5.99 -5.54 4.81
CA TYR A 115 7.20 -5.07 4.12
C TYR A 115 7.57 -3.66 4.56
N VAL A 116 8.85 -3.38 4.47
CA VAL A 116 9.47 -2.09 4.77
C VAL A 116 9.98 -1.49 3.47
N TYR A 117 9.65 -0.23 3.23
CA TYR A 117 10.08 0.53 2.06
C TYR A 117 11.27 1.42 2.38
N ASP A 118 12.18 1.58 1.43
CA ASP A 118 13.18 2.64 1.48
C ASP A 118 12.50 3.97 1.12
N LEU A 119 12.41 4.87 2.09
CA LEU A 119 11.83 6.19 1.85
C LEU A 119 12.64 7.02 0.85
N THR A 120 13.94 6.74 0.68
CA THR A 120 14.76 7.43 -0.32
C THR A 120 14.26 7.13 -1.73
N GLU A 121 13.96 5.86 -2.03
CA GLU A 121 13.39 5.45 -3.31
C GLU A 121 11.99 6.03 -3.53
N VAL A 122 11.13 5.97 -2.50
CA VAL A 122 9.77 6.54 -2.55
C VAL A 122 9.80 8.03 -2.83
N LEU A 123 10.59 8.80 -2.08
CA LEU A 123 10.71 10.25 -2.25
C LEU A 123 11.34 10.63 -3.59
N SER A 124 12.31 9.84 -4.08
CA SER A 124 12.90 10.04 -5.39
C SER A 124 11.88 9.88 -6.51
N LEU A 125 11.01 8.86 -6.43
CA LEU A 125 9.92 8.68 -7.40
C LEU A 125 8.93 9.83 -7.36
N ILE A 126 8.52 10.28 -6.17
CA ILE A 126 7.60 11.41 -6.01
C ILE A 126 8.20 12.66 -6.66
N ARG A 127 9.47 12.99 -6.34
CA ARG A 127 10.16 14.14 -6.87
C ARG A 127 10.34 14.09 -8.40
N THR A 128 10.78 12.96 -8.94
CA THR A 128 10.99 12.82 -10.40
C THR A 128 9.70 12.89 -11.21
N ASN A 129 8.54 12.78 -10.55
CA ASN A 129 7.22 12.95 -11.14
C ASN A 129 6.63 14.37 -10.94
N ASN A 130 7.49 15.38 -10.79
CA ASN A 130 7.12 16.79 -10.63
C ASN A 130 6.33 17.11 -9.35
N CYS A 131 6.59 16.40 -8.26
CA CYS A 131 6.06 16.68 -6.93
C CYS A 131 7.22 17.14 -6.03
N ASP A 132 7.57 18.44 -6.08
CA ASP A 132 8.77 18.98 -5.43
C ASP A 132 8.56 19.29 -3.94
N GLU A 133 7.31 19.48 -3.52
CA GLU A 133 6.96 19.79 -2.15
C GLU A 133 6.19 18.64 -1.53
N CYS A 134 6.59 18.23 -0.32
CA CYS A 134 5.85 17.25 0.45
C CYS A 134 5.85 17.59 1.93
N LEU A 135 4.74 17.24 2.59
CA LEU A 135 4.63 17.19 4.03
C LEU A 135 4.66 15.72 4.46
N MET A 136 5.32 15.42 5.58
CA MET A 136 5.39 14.06 6.09
C MET A 136 4.92 14.03 7.55
N SER A 137 4.07 13.07 7.88
CA SER A 137 3.70 12.73 9.24
C SER A 137 4.10 11.29 9.57
N PHE A 138 4.53 11.07 10.82
CA PHE A 138 4.95 9.74 11.28
C PHE A 138 3.88 9.10 12.13
N SER A 139 3.79 7.77 12.02
CA SER A 139 2.89 6.94 12.82
C SER A 139 3.63 5.72 13.36
N ASP A 140 3.16 5.24 14.52
CA ASP A 140 3.64 4.01 15.14
C ASP A 140 2.42 3.13 15.47
N HIS A 141 2.27 2.06 14.71
CA HIS A 141 1.25 1.02 14.90
C HIS A 141 1.91 -0.35 15.02
N GLY A 142 3.03 -0.42 15.76
CA GLY A 142 3.88 -1.61 15.86
C GLY A 142 4.91 -1.72 14.73
N PHE A 143 4.77 -0.90 13.69
CA PHE A 143 5.75 -0.61 12.64
C PHE A 143 5.80 0.92 12.46
N TYR A 144 6.98 1.45 12.20
CA TYR A 144 7.12 2.89 11.95
C TYR A 144 6.66 3.20 10.53
N GLY A 145 5.61 4.00 10.44
CA GLY A 145 5.01 4.46 9.20
C GLY A 145 5.28 5.94 8.94
N ALA A 146 5.31 6.30 7.67
CA ALA A 146 5.32 7.67 7.19
C ALA A 146 4.16 7.87 6.21
N THR A 147 3.31 8.86 6.47
CA THR A 147 2.31 9.34 5.51
C THR A 147 2.88 10.56 4.81
N ILE A 148 2.96 10.50 3.50
CA ILE A 148 3.53 11.53 2.65
C ILE A 148 2.38 12.20 1.92
N TYR A 149 2.27 13.52 2.10
CA TYR A 149 1.32 14.41 1.43
C TYR A 149 2.11 15.20 0.40
N PHE A 150 1.70 15.18 -0.85
CA PHE A 150 2.38 15.89 -1.93
C PHE A 150 1.39 16.38 -2.97
N GLN A 151 1.81 17.40 -3.73
CA GLN A 151 1.04 17.92 -4.86
C GLN A 151 1.91 17.89 -6.11
N LYS A 152 1.33 17.43 -7.22
CA LYS A 152 1.97 17.49 -8.52
C LYS A 152 1.91 18.92 -9.03
N LYS A 153 3.04 19.47 -9.49
CA LYS A 153 3.07 20.83 -10.03
C LYS A 153 2.01 21.04 -11.10
N SER A 154 1.33 22.17 -11.02
CA SER A 154 0.48 22.62 -12.11
C SER A 154 1.37 22.95 -13.31
N THR A 155 0.94 22.55 -14.50
CA THR A 155 1.60 23.04 -15.72
C THR A 155 1.33 24.54 -15.80
N SER A 156 2.37 25.35 -15.57
CA SER A 156 2.25 26.80 -15.84
C SER A 156 1.96 26.97 -17.32
N VAL A 157 0.82 27.57 -17.63
CA VAL A 157 0.46 27.98 -18.97
C VAL A 157 1.28 29.22 -19.33
#